data_d5eae1476a7a4adbe66ffcde125171be
#
_entry.id   d5eae1476a7a4adbe66ffcde125171be
#
_cell.length_a   1.000
_cell.length_b   1.000
_cell.length_c   1.000
_cell.angle_alpha   90.00
_cell.angle_beta   90.00
_cell.angle_gamma   90.00
#
_symmetry.space_group_name_H-M   'P 1'
#
loop_
_entity.id
_entity.type
_entity.pdbx_description
1 polymer ?
#
loop_
_entity_poly.entity_id
_entity_poly.type
_entity_poly.pdbx_seq_one_letter_code
_entity_poly.pdbx_strand_id
1 'polypeptide(L)'
;MKTIYPFLFLLLLVNCKGNSQERKNTQKKEYKVVKSDAQWKAELPEMAYYVLRKAGTERAFSGVLNDNKEKGTYVCAGCKTPLYESKHKFDSGTGWPSFDRGIEENLEYDVDYKIGYPRSELKCNNCGGHLGHMFNDGPRKTTGKRHCINSAALNFIPTNEKP
;
A
#
# COMPACT_ATOMS: atom_id res chain seq x y z
N MET A 1 -16.28 -14.18 -83.76
CA MET A 1 -15.19 -13.45 -83.10
C MET A 1 -15.67 -13.03 -81.76
N LYS A 2 -15.18 -13.69 -80.65
CA LYS A 2 -15.57 -13.39 -79.26
C LYS A 2 -14.40 -12.64 -78.63
N THR A 3 -14.59 -11.38 -78.34
CA THR A 3 -13.68 -10.50 -77.62
C THR A 3 -13.71 -10.76 -76.13
N ILE A 4 -12.60 -11.24 -75.56
CA ILE A 4 -12.43 -11.48 -74.14
C ILE A 4 -11.81 -10.21 -73.55
N TYR A 5 -12.52 -9.52 -72.62
CA TYR A 5 -11.97 -8.42 -71.86
C TYR A 5 -11.28 -8.98 -70.62
N PRO A 6 -10.03 -8.61 -70.33
CA PRO A 6 -9.40 -8.99 -69.06
C PRO A 6 -9.88 -8.06 -67.94
N PHE A 7 -10.48 -8.69 -66.93
CA PHE A 7 -10.90 -8.03 -65.69
C PHE A 7 -9.67 -7.78 -64.82
N LEU A 8 -9.23 -6.51 -64.77
CA LEU A 8 -8.09 -6.10 -63.96
C LEU A 8 -8.54 -5.98 -62.48
N PHE A 9 -8.17 -6.99 -61.67
CA PHE A 9 -8.47 -7.01 -60.21
C PHE A 9 -7.46 -6.12 -59.50
N LEU A 10 -7.86 -4.88 -59.13
CA LEU A 10 -7.05 -3.94 -58.37
C LEU A 10 -7.08 -4.33 -56.90
N LEU A 11 -6.03 -4.98 -56.41
CA LEU A 11 -5.82 -5.28 -54.97
C LEU A 11 -5.51 -3.99 -54.20
N LEU A 12 -6.50 -3.44 -53.51
CA LEU A 12 -6.32 -2.37 -52.50
C LEU A 12 -5.68 -2.97 -51.25
N LEU A 13 -4.38 -2.79 -51.09
CA LEU A 13 -3.66 -3.06 -49.86
C LEU A 13 -4.06 -2.01 -48.82
N VAL A 14 -5.00 -2.37 -47.96
CA VAL A 14 -5.35 -1.57 -46.77
C VAL A 14 -4.21 -1.69 -45.76
N ASN A 15 -3.36 -0.67 -45.69
CA ASN A 15 -2.31 -0.52 -44.68
C ASN A 15 -3.00 -0.23 -43.34
N CYS A 16 -3.36 -1.25 -42.55
CA CYS A 16 -3.71 -1.09 -41.13
C CYS A 16 -2.43 -0.65 -40.39
N LYS A 17 -2.26 0.66 -40.18
CA LYS A 17 -1.37 1.17 -39.17
C LYS A 17 -1.90 0.70 -37.83
N GLY A 18 -1.38 -0.41 -37.31
CA GLY A 18 -1.60 -0.83 -35.94
C GLY A 18 -1.15 0.28 -35.01
N ASN A 19 -2.09 0.93 -34.33
CA ASN A 19 -1.81 1.82 -33.24
C ASN A 19 -1.13 0.99 -32.13
N SER A 20 0.20 1.04 -32.10
CA SER A 20 0.97 0.49 -31.00
C SER A 20 0.54 1.26 -29.76
N GLN A 21 -0.27 0.63 -28.89
CA GLN A 21 -0.56 1.18 -27.59
C GLN A 21 0.76 1.42 -26.89
N GLU A 22 1.11 2.67 -26.67
CA GLU A 22 2.19 3.05 -25.77
C GLU A 22 1.99 2.32 -24.46
N ARG A 23 2.84 1.33 -24.20
CA ARG A 23 2.94 0.74 -22.85
C ARG A 23 3.33 1.90 -21.95
N LYS A 24 2.38 2.39 -21.14
CA LYS A 24 2.69 3.30 -20.05
C LYS A 24 3.82 2.67 -19.26
N ASN A 25 5.00 3.22 -19.44
CA ASN A 25 6.18 2.87 -18.68
C ASN A 25 5.89 3.31 -17.24
N THR A 26 5.26 2.44 -16.45
CA THR A 26 5.11 2.64 -15.02
C THR A 26 6.51 2.55 -14.44
N GLN A 27 7.18 3.68 -14.34
CA GLN A 27 8.46 3.77 -13.64
C GLN A 27 8.25 3.15 -12.27
N LYS A 28 8.91 2.00 -12.04
CA LYS A 28 8.88 1.33 -10.76
C LYS A 28 9.46 2.30 -9.74
N LYS A 29 8.64 2.72 -8.77
CA LYS A 29 9.05 3.64 -7.72
C LYS A 29 10.28 3.08 -7.00
N GLU A 30 11.32 3.89 -6.87
CA GLU A 30 12.49 3.56 -6.07
C GLU A 30 12.26 3.95 -4.61
N TYR A 31 12.46 2.99 -3.71
CA TYR A 31 12.41 3.23 -2.27
C TYR A 31 13.80 3.56 -1.74
N LYS A 32 13.87 4.40 -0.70
CA LYS A 32 15.14 4.79 -0.08
C LYS A 32 15.81 3.62 0.67
N VAL A 33 15.01 2.73 1.25
CA VAL A 33 15.48 1.52 1.94
C VAL A 33 15.13 0.30 1.11
N VAL A 34 16.15 -0.28 0.47
CA VAL A 34 16.04 -1.48 -0.36
C VAL A 34 16.88 -2.59 0.25
N LYS A 35 16.27 -3.73 0.48
CA LYS A 35 16.93 -4.96 0.94
C LYS A 35 16.41 -6.15 0.13
N SER A 36 17.21 -7.20 0.02
CA SER A 36 16.75 -8.46 -0.56
C SER A 36 15.67 -9.11 0.32
N ASP A 37 14.87 -9.99 -0.26
CA ASP A 37 13.83 -10.74 0.48
C ASP A 37 14.44 -11.56 1.63
N ALA A 38 15.62 -12.15 1.40
CA ALA A 38 16.36 -12.89 2.42
C ALA A 38 16.80 -12.01 3.60
N GLN A 39 17.27 -10.78 3.34
CA GLN A 39 17.64 -9.83 4.38
C GLN A 39 16.42 -9.39 5.21
N TRP A 40 15.30 -9.06 4.55
CA TRP A 40 14.06 -8.73 5.24
C TRP A 40 13.59 -9.88 6.14
N LYS A 41 13.65 -11.12 5.63
CA LYS A 41 13.26 -12.33 6.39
C LYS A 41 14.16 -12.60 7.58
N ALA A 42 15.44 -12.29 7.49
CA ALA A 42 16.39 -12.46 8.58
C ALA A 42 16.25 -11.41 9.68
N GLU A 43 15.86 -10.17 9.33
CA GLU A 43 15.80 -9.05 10.26
C GLU A 43 14.45 -8.86 10.94
N LEU A 44 13.36 -9.32 10.32
CA LEU A 44 12.00 -9.09 10.80
C LEU A 44 11.44 -10.31 11.53
N PRO A 45 10.69 -10.11 12.63
CA PRO A 45 9.85 -11.15 13.15
C PRO A 45 8.91 -11.72 12.06
N GLU A 46 8.59 -13.00 12.13
CA GLU A 46 7.82 -13.71 11.09
C GLU A 46 6.53 -12.97 10.68
N MET A 47 5.74 -12.54 11.65
CA MET A 47 4.49 -11.81 11.36
C MET A 47 4.77 -10.44 10.72
N ALA A 48 5.78 -9.72 11.15
CA ALA A 48 6.16 -8.44 10.55
C ALA A 48 6.64 -8.63 9.09
N TYR A 49 7.43 -9.65 8.82
CA TYR A 49 7.83 -10.01 7.46
C TYR A 49 6.61 -10.39 6.61
N TYR A 50 5.71 -11.23 7.13
CA TYR A 50 4.48 -11.62 6.43
C TYR A 50 3.63 -10.41 6.06
N VAL A 51 3.43 -9.48 6.98
CA VAL A 51 2.67 -8.26 6.72
C VAL A 51 3.41 -7.33 5.77
N LEU A 52 4.62 -6.90 6.12
CA LEU A 52 5.34 -5.85 5.38
C LEU A 52 5.78 -6.27 3.98
N ARG A 53 6.13 -7.57 3.77
CA ARG A 53 6.77 -8.03 2.52
C ARG A 53 5.91 -8.98 1.69
N LYS A 54 4.91 -9.62 2.29
CA LYS A 54 3.95 -10.48 1.59
C LYS A 54 2.54 -9.87 1.53
N ALA A 55 2.40 -8.62 2.01
CA ALA A 55 1.13 -7.90 2.13
C ALA A 55 0.06 -8.78 2.81
N GLY A 56 0.46 -9.43 3.90
CA GLY A 56 -0.43 -10.21 4.75
C GLY A 56 -1.23 -9.34 5.71
N THR A 57 -2.14 -9.96 6.44
CA THR A 57 -2.91 -9.33 7.50
C THR A 57 -2.82 -10.19 8.74
N GLU A 58 -2.47 -9.62 9.88
CA GLU A 58 -2.53 -10.31 11.18
C GLU A 58 -3.98 -10.55 11.61
N ARG A 59 -4.20 -11.50 12.50
CA ARG A 59 -5.54 -11.75 13.06
C ARG A 59 -6.03 -10.52 13.85
N ALA A 60 -7.31 -10.17 13.70
CA ALA A 60 -7.93 -9.12 14.50
C ALA A 60 -7.77 -9.38 16.01
N PHE A 61 -7.54 -8.34 16.79
CA PHE A 61 -7.34 -8.38 18.25
C PHE A 61 -6.10 -9.15 18.72
N SER A 62 -5.18 -9.55 17.82
CA SER A 62 -3.95 -10.24 18.22
C SER A 62 -2.75 -9.32 18.38
N GLY A 63 -2.80 -8.11 17.84
CA GLY A 63 -1.68 -7.18 17.82
C GLY A 63 -1.58 -6.36 19.09
N VAL A 64 -0.39 -6.33 19.71
CA VAL A 64 -0.14 -5.64 21.01
C VAL A 64 -0.34 -4.13 20.95
N LEU A 65 -0.29 -3.51 19.76
CA LEU A 65 -0.46 -2.07 19.62
C LEU A 65 -1.93 -1.66 19.41
N ASN A 66 -2.87 -2.62 19.30
CA ASN A 66 -4.28 -2.30 19.16
C ASN A 66 -4.77 -1.44 20.33
N ASP A 67 -4.50 -1.88 21.56
CA ASP A 67 -4.97 -1.23 22.77
C ASP A 67 -3.97 -0.24 23.39
N ASN A 68 -2.83 0.00 22.71
CA ASN A 68 -1.84 0.96 23.19
C ASN A 68 -2.42 2.39 23.19
N LYS A 69 -2.41 3.04 24.37
CA LYS A 69 -2.89 4.43 24.59
C LYS A 69 -1.76 5.38 25.02
N GLU A 70 -0.52 4.91 25.04
CA GLU A 70 0.62 5.73 25.41
C GLU A 70 0.87 6.85 24.39
N LYS A 71 1.42 7.97 24.87
CA LYS A 71 1.87 9.06 24.01
C LYS A 71 3.19 8.68 23.33
N GLY A 72 3.26 8.86 22.02
CA GLY A 72 4.46 8.53 21.26
C GLY A 72 4.21 8.48 19.76
N THR A 73 5.17 7.88 19.07
CA THR A 73 5.19 7.75 17.60
C THR A 73 5.20 6.29 17.19
N TYR A 74 4.34 5.93 16.27
CA TYR A 74 4.35 4.64 15.61
C TYR A 74 5.23 4.72 14.38
N VAL A 75 6.24 3.86 14.31
CA VAL A 75 7.22 3.81 13.22
C VAL A 75 7.11 2.50 12.46
N CYS A 76 7.51 2.49 11.20
CA CYS A 76 7.58 1.28 10.38
C CYS A 76 8.46 0.21 11.06
N ALA A 77 7.94 -0.99 11.26
CA ALA A 77 8.72 -2.08 11.88
C ALA A 77 9.95 -2.45 11.03
N GLY A 78 9.87 -2.27 9.70
CA GLY A 78 10.96 -2.59 8.79
C GLY A 78 12.08 -1.55 8.73
N CYS A 79 11.75 -0.28 8.57
CA CYS A 79 12.76 0.77 8.30
C CYS A 79 12.76 1.91 9.30
N LYS A 80 11.98 1.83 10.38
CA LYS A 80 11.87 2.81 11.47
C LYS A 80 11.39 4.22 11.04
N THR A 81 10.87 4.38 9.84
CA THR A 81 10.27 5.64 9.39
C THR A 81 9.07 5.97 10.26
N PRO A 82 8.95 7.19 10.83
CA PRO A 82 7.76 7.64 11.54
C PRO A 82 6.54 7.63 10.63
N LEU A 83 5.43 7.03 11.07
CA LEU A 83 4.22 6.87 10.25
C LEU A 83 2.99 7.52 10.87
N TYR A 84 2.83 7.39 12.19
CA TYR A 84 1.66 7.90 12.91
C TYR A 84 2.05 8.46 14.27
N GLU A 85 1.35 9.50 14.69
CA GLU A 85 1.46 10.03 16.05
C GLU A 85 0.27 9.49 16.89
N SER A 86 0.52 9.19 18.15
CA SER A 86 -0.50 8.62 19.07
C SER A 86 -1.74 9.49 19.23
N LYS A 87 -1.63 10.82 19.09
CA LYS A 87 -2.76 11.76 19.15
C LYS A 87 -3.82 11.55 18.06
N HIS A 88 -3.45 10.86 16.97
CA HIS A 88 -4.34 10.53 15.85
C HIS A 88 -4.91 9.12 15.92
N LYS A 89 -4.51 8.33 16.94
CA LYS A 89 -5.03 6.99 17.16
C LYS A 89 -6.40 7.04 17.82
N PHE A 90 -7.29 6.16 17.39
CA PHE A 90 -8.61 5.97 18.01
C PHE A 90 -8.99 4.48 18.03
N ASP A 91 -9.92 4.13 18.91
CA ASP A 91 -10.50 2.80 18.93
C ASP A 91 -11.62 2.71 17.88
N SER A 92 -11.41 1.88 16.88
CA SER A 92 -12.39 1.62 15.82
C SER A 92 -13.27 0.40 16.10
N GLY A 93 -12.97 -0.39 17.12
CA GLY A 93 -13.63 -1.66 17.41
C GLY A 93 -13.30 -2.79 16.42
N THR A 94 -12.40 -2.55 15.44
CA THR A 94 -12.11 -3.53 14.37
C THR A 94 -11.03 -4.54 14.74
N GLY A 95 -10.27 -4.30 15.80
CA GLY A 95 -9.21 -5.18 16.30
C GLY A 95 -7.84 -4.92 15.70
N TRP A 96 -7.66 -3.80 15.01
CA TRP A 96 -6.37 -3.30 14.51
C TRP A 96 -6.14 -1.85 14.92
N PRO A 97 -4.88 -1.43 15.14
CA PRO A 97 -4.52 -0.03 15.33
C PRO A 97 -5.14 0.85 14.25
N SER A 98 -5.94 1.84 14.67
CA SER A 98 -6.66 2.72 13.75
C SER A 98 -6.30 4.18 14.00
N PHE A 99 -6.05 4.92 12.90
CA PHE A 99 -5.66 6.33 12.92
C PHE A 99 -6.55 7.13 11.97
N ASP A 100 -6.86 8.38 12.32
CA ASP A 100 -7.64 9.27 11.45
C ASP A 100 -6.77 9.92 10.36
N ARG A 101 -5.45 9.95 10.54
CA ARG A 101 -4.43 10.40 9.58
C ARG A 101 -3.05 9.88 9.98
N GLY A 102 -2.10 9.96 9.05
CA GLY A 102 -0.69 9.69 9.30
C GLY A 102 0.19 10.87 8.95
N ILE A 103 1.51 10.63 8.94
CA ILE A 103 2.54 11.56 8.45
C ILE A 103 2.59 11.35 6.94
N GLU A 104 1.90 12.21 6.19
CA GLU A 104 1.56 12.01 4.76
C GLU A 104 2.78 11.78 3.87
N GLU A 105 3.88 12.51 4.08
CA GLU A 105 5.11 12.35 3.32
C GLU A 105 5.78 10.98 3.51
N ASN A 106 5.42 10.26 4.56
CA ASN A 106 5.95 8.93 4.90
C ASN A 106 5.00 7.79 4.51
N LEU A 107 3.83 8.12 3.97
CA LEU A 107 2.84 7.16 3.50
C LEU A 107 2.78 7.13 1.98
N GLU A 108 2.52 5.96 1.44
CA GLU A 108 2.19 5.73 0.04
C GLU A 108 0.83 5.09 -0.05
N TYR A 109 0.01 5.61 -0.96
CA TYR A 109 -1.32 5.10 -1.27
C TYR A 109 -1.27 4.33 -2.59
N ASP A 110 -1.78 3.11 -2.56
CA ASP A 110 -1.86 2.22 -3.73
C ASP A 110 -3.26 1.59 -3.81
N VAL A 111 -3.51 0.79 -4.81
CA VAL A 111 -4.77 0.07 -4.96
C VAL A 111 -4.51 -1.43 -4.90
N ASP A 112 -5.19 -2.09 -3.97
CA ASP A 112 -5.17 -3.54 -3.77
C ASP A 112 -6.47 -4.18 -4.29
N TYR A 113 -6.35 -5.23 -5.09
CA TYR A 113 -7.46 -6.01 -5.68
C TYR A 113 -7.55 -7.45 -5.16
N LYS A 114 -6.76 -7.83 -4.13
CA LYS A 114 -6.63 -9.23 -3.67
C LYS A 114 -7.94 -9.90 -3.29
N ILE A 115 -8.93 -9.15 -2.83
CA ILE A 115 -10.23 -9.69 -2.39
C ILE A 115 -11.35 -9.46 -3.40
N GLY A 116 -11.01 -9.19 -4.67
CA GLY A 116 -11.98 -9.07 -5.77
C GLY A 116 -12.60 -7.69 -5.97
N TYR A 117 -12.30 -6.70 -5.11
CA TYR A 117 -12.67 -5.30 -5.29
C TYR A 117 -11.51 -4.37 -4.87
N PRO A 118 -11.47 -3.13 -5.41
CA PRO A 118 -10.39 -2.19 -5.09
C PRO A 118 -10.46 -1.71 -3.65
N ARG A 119 -9.31 -1.72 -2.97
CA ARG A 119 -9.12 -1.11 -1.65
C ARG A 119 -7.94 -0.15 -1.69
N SER A 120 -8.02 0.94 -0.94
CA SER A 120 -6.88 1.85 -0.78
C SER A 120 -5.84 1.21 0.14
N GLU A 121 -4.77 0.68 -0.43
CA GLU A 121 -3.64 0.12 0.31
C GLU A 121 -2.77 1.23 0.87
N LEU A 122 -2.29 1.07 2.10
CA LEU A 122 -1.30 1.92 2.75
C LEU A 122 0.03 1.21 2.84
N LYS A 123 1.09 1.88 2.37
CA LYS A 123 2.47 1.38 2.39
C LYS A 123 3.40 2.42 3.02
N CYS A 124 4.53 1.96 3.54
CA CYS A 124 5.60 2.85 3.97
C CYS A 124 6.30 3.44 2.74
N ASN A 125 6.27 4.78 2.60
CA ASN A 125 6.86 5.48 1.45
C ASN A 125 8.39 5.34 1.36
N ASN A 126 9.05 4.93 2.45
CA ASN A 126 10.50 4.81 2.54
C ASN A 126 11.03 3.43 2.14
N CYS A 127 10.29 2.33 2.42
CA CYS A 127 10.73 0.96 2.13
C CYS A 127 9.72 0.11 1.33
N GLY A 128 8.54 0.66 0.99
CA GLY A 128 7.48 -0.04 0.27
C GLY A 128 6.77 -1.13 1.06
N GLY A 129 6.99 -1.21 2.38
CA GLY A 129 6.34 -2.21 3.22
C GLY A 129 4.84 -1.98 3.34
N HIS A 130 4.04 -3.04 3.13
CA HIS A 130 2.59 -3.00 3.34
C HIS A 130 2.27 -2.73 4.81
N LEU A 131 1.39 -1.77 5.08
CA LEU A 131 0.97 -1.40 6.44
C LEU A 131 -0.46 -1.88 6.75
N GLY A 132 -1.36 -1.70 5.81
CA GLY A 132 -2.78 -1.94 5.95
C GLY A 132 -3.58 -1.23 4.88
N HIS A 133 -4.79 -0.78 5.22
CA HIS A 133 -5.71 -0.16 4.25
C HIS A 133 -6.39 1.08 4.84
N MET A 134 -6.81 1.99 3.98
CA MET A 134 -7.59 3.16 4.33
C MET A 134 -9.06 2.95 3.96
N PHE A 135 -9.95 3.35 4.87
CA PHE A 135 -11.41 3.32 4.74
C PHE A 135 -12.00 4.72 4.95
N ASN A 136 -13.26 4.90 4.52
CA ASN A 136 -14.00 6.16 4.63
C ASN A 136 -15.01 6.15 5.81
N ASP A 137 -14.77 5.33 6.80
CA ASP A 137 -15.63 5.11 7.97
C ASP A 137 -14.98 5.59 9.28
N GLY A 138 -14.01 6.49 9.17
CA GLY A 138 -13.35 7.11 10.31
C GLY A 138 -14.15 8.23 10.98
N PRO A 139 -13.58 8.88 12.01
CA PRO A 139 -14.26 9.93 12.79
C PRO A 139 -14.61 11.14 11.89
N ARG A 140 -15.90 11.42 11.73
CA ARG A 140 -16.40 12.55 10.92
C ARG A 140 -15.97 13.92 11.44
N LYS A 141 -15.65 14.02 12.73
CA LYS A 141 -15.18 15.27 13.37
C LYS A 141 -13.74 15.64 12.97
N THR A 142 -13.01 14.71 12.36
CA THR A 142 -11.64 14.91 11.87
C THR A 142 -11.61 14.73 10.35
N THR A 143 -10.98 13.67 9.84
CA THR A 143 -10.82 13.45 8.40
C THR A 143 -11.93 12.62 7.77
N GLY A 144 -12.73 11.90 8.56
CA GLY A 144 -13.64 10.87 8.08
C GLY A 144 -12.91 9.60 7.55
N LYS A 145 -11.58 9.57 7.65
CA LYS A 145 -10.74 8.45 7.21
C LYS A 145 -10.37 7.56 8.39
N ARG A 146 -10.22 6.28 8.12
CA ARG A 146 -9.66 5.30 9.05
C ARG A 146 -8.51 4.57 8.36
N HIS A 147 -7.29 4.85 8.80
CA HIS A 147 -6.12 4.06 8.45
C HIS A 147 -6.08 2.86 9.39
N CYS A 148 -6.44 1.67 8.87
CA CYS A 148 -6.48 0.41 9.59
C CYS A 148 -5.14 -0.31 9.37
N ILE A 149 -4.29 -0.34 10.39
CA ILE A 149 -2.89 -0.71 10.27
C ILE A 149 -2.61 -1.98 11.08
N ASN A 150 -1.87 -2.91 10.48
CA ASN A 150 -1.41 -4.10 11.21
C ASN A 150 -0.45 -3.68 12.33
N SER A 151 -0.67 -4.15 13.53
CA SER A 151 0.23 -3.94 14.67
C SER A 151 1.64 -4.46 14.36
N ALA A 152 1.74 -5.62 13.70
CA ALA A 152 3.02 -6.21 13.29
C ALA A 152 3.81 -5.38 12.27
N ALA A 153 3.16 -4.43 11.56
CA ALA A 153 3.83 -3.49 10.66
C ALA A 153 4.48 -2.31 11.39
N LEU A 154 4.21 -2.16 12.69
CA LEU A 154 4.58 -1.00 13.50
C LEU A 154 5.50 -1.38 14.67
N ASN A 155 6.36 -0.43 15.05
CA ASN A 155 6.92 -0.36 16.39
C ASN A 155 6.44 0.93 17.04
N PHE A 156 6.39 0.97 18.37
CA PHE A 156 6.02 2.16 19.13
C PHE A 156 7.23 2.75 19.84
N ILE A 157 7.40 4.05 19.74
CA ILE A 157 8.43 4.82 20.44
C ILE A 157 7.70 5.78 21.37
N PRO A 158 7.75 5.57 22.70
CA PRO A 158 7.14 6.47 23.67
C PRO A 158 7.77 7.86 23.60
N THR A 159 6.96 8.89 23.79
CA THR A 159 7.51 10.23 24.08
C THR A 159 8.01 10.23 25.51
N ASN A 160 9.32 10.42 25.70
CA ASN A 160 9.88 10.62 27.03
C ASN A 160 9.45 12.01 27.54
N GLU A 161 8.25 12.11 28.09
CA GLU A 161 7.92 13.25 28.95
C GLU A 161 8.74 13.04 30.24
N LYS A 162 9.84 13.78 30.42
CA LYS A 162 10.43 13.91 31.75
C LYS A 162 9.36 14.50 32.66
N PRO A 163 9.12 13.92 33.83
CA PRO A 163 8.21 14.51 34.83
C PRO A 163 8.64 15.90 35.25
#